data_ffac993c836d3dedda35303f1d573378
#
_entry.id   ffac993c836d3dedda35303f1d573378
#
_cell.length_a   1.000
_cell.length_b   1.000
_cell.length_c   1.000
_cell.angle_alpha   90.00
_cell.angle_beta   90.00
_cell.angle_gamma   90.00
#
_symmetry.space_group_name_H-M   'P 1'
#
loop_
_entity.id
_entity.type
_entity.pdbx_description
1 polymer ?
#
loop_
_entity_poly.entity_id
_entity_poly.type
_entity_poly.pdbx_seq_one_letter_code
_entity_poly.pdbx_strand_id
1 'polypeptide(L)' 'MEREEAERLVARYGPSVYRLAYARTGSKEDAEDVMQETFLRLVRA' A
#
# COMPACT_ATOMS: atom_id res chain seq x y z
N MET A 1 13.36 5.32 -6.03
CA MET A 1 12.36 6.33 -5.61
C MET A 1 12.68 6.80 -4.20
N GLU A 2 12.63 8.09 -3.99
CA GLU A 2 12.88 8.62 -2.66
C GLU A 2 11.73 8.32 -1.72
N ARG A 3 12.06 8.22 -0.43
CA ARG A 3 11.07 7.88 0.60
C ARG A 3 9.90 8.87 0.64
N GLU A 4 10.20 10.15 0.50
CA GLU A 4 9.14 11.17 0.53
C GLU A 4 8.17 11.02 -0.63
N GLU A 5 8.68 10.70 -1.81
CA GLU A 5 7.82 10.45 -2.96
C GLU A 5 6.97 9.21 -2.76
N ALA A 6 7.58 8.15 -2.20
CA ALA A 6 6.84 6.93 -1.92
C ALA A 6 5.74 7.18 -0.89
N GLU A 7 6.03 7.97 0.13
CA GLU A 7 5.02 8.31 1.14
C GLU A 7 3.86 9.10 0.54
N ARG A 8 4.14 10.01 -0.36
CA ARG A 8 3.08 10.77 -1.04
C ARG A 8 2.21 9.85 -1.88
N LEU A 9 2.83 8.93 -2.60
CA LEU A 9 2.09 7.98 -3.41
C LEU A 9 1.22 7.08 -2.55
N VAL A 10 1.75 6.61 -1.43
CA VAL A 10 0.99 5.78 -0.51
C VAL A 10 -0.17 6.58 0.09
N ALA A 11 0.07 7.83 0.47
CA ALA A 11 -0.99 8.67 1.01
C ALA A 11 -2.10 8.91 0.00
N ARG A 12 -1.73 9.08 -1.26
CA ARG A 12 -2.70 9.37 -2.32
C ARG A 12 -3.45 8.13 -2.77
N TYR A 13 -2.73 7.03 -2.97
CA TYR A 13 -3.30 5.81 -3.55
C TYR A 13 -3.56 4.71 -2.53
N GLY A 14 -3.01 4.87 -1.33
CA GLY A 14 -3.16 3.87 -0.28
C GLY A 14 -4.60 3.49 0.02
N PRO A 15 -5.52 4.45 0.19
CA PRO A 15 -6.91 4.09 0.46
C PRO A 15 -7.53 3.25 -0.65
N SER A 16 -7.20 3.54 -1.90
CA SER A 16 -7.70 2.77 -3.03
C SER A 16 -7.11 1.37 -3.06
N VAL A 17 -5.80 1.27 -2.81
CA VAL A 17 -5.11 -0.02 -2.75
C VAL A 17 -5.64 -0.85 -1.59
N TYR A 18 -5.80 -0.23 -0.43
CA TYR A 18 -6.34 -0.91 0.74
C TYR A 18 -7.72 -1.46 0.47
N ARG A 19 -8.58 -0.65 -0.12
CA ARG A 19 -9.95 -1.06 -0.41
C ARG A 19 -9.98 -2.24 -1.37
N LEU A 20 -9.14 -2.19 -2.40
CA LEU A 20 -9.05 -3.28 -3.36
C LEU A 20 -8.52 -4.55 -2.70
N ALA A 21 -7.48 -4.42 -1.90
CA ALA A 21 -6.90 -5.55 -1.19
C ALA A 21 -7.90 -6.15 -0.20
N TYR A 22 -8.63 -5.31 0.51
CA TYR A 22 -9.65 -5.79 1.43
C TYR A 22 -10.75 -6.54 0.69
N ALA A 23 -11.16 -6.03 -0.46
CA ALA A 23 -12.20 -6.69 -1.25
C ALA A 23 -11.75 -8.07 -1.73
N ARG A 24 -10.46 -8.22 -2.01
CA ARG A 24 -9.92 -9.49 -2.47
C ARG A 24 -9.69 -10.49 -1.36
N THR A 25 -9.16 -10.04 -0.25
CA THR A 25 -8.78 -10.92 0.85
C THR A 25 -9.88 -11.11 1.88
N GLY A 26 -10.76 -10.13 2.01
CA GLY A 26 -11.79 -10.16 3.03
C GLY A 26 -11.24 -10.01 4.44
N SER A 27 -9.97 -9.63 4.57
CA SER A 27 -9.31 -9.53 5.86
C SER A 27 -8.58 -8.20 5.97
N LYS A 28 -8.82 -7.50 7.09
CA LYS A 28 -8.15 -6.25 7.36
C LYS A 28 -6.64 -6.44 7.49
N GLU A 29 -6.22 -7.50 8.18
CA GLU A 29 -4.81 -7.79 8.38
C GLU A 29 -4.10 -8.07 7.07
N ASP A 30 -4.73 -8.84 6.20
CA ASP A 30 -4.15 -9.14 4.90
C ASP A 30 -4.08 -7.89 4.02
N ALA A 31 -5.11 -7.05 4.09
CA ALA A 31 -5.12 -5.80 3.33
C ALA A 31 -3.98 -4.88 3.79
N GLU A 32 -3.73 -4.81 5.09
CA GLU A 32 -2.62 -4.02 5.63
C GLU A 32 -1.28 -4.59 5.19
N ASP A 33 -1.15 -5.90 5.14
CA ASP A 33 0.06 -6.56 4.65
C ASP A 33 0.34 -6.20 3.20
N VAL A 34 -0.68 -6.24 2.36
CA VAL A 34 -0.53 -5.87 0.96
C VAL A 34 -0.07 -4.42 0.83
N MET A 35 -0.65 -3.53 1.62
CA MET A 35 -0.25 -2.13 1.62
C MET A 35 1.20 -1.95 2.03
N GLN A 36 1.62 -2.59 3.09
CA GLN A 36 2.99 -2.50 3.57
C GLN A 36 3.96 -3.03 2.53
N GLU A 37 3.66 -4.15 1.94
CA GLU A 37 4.51 -4.73 0.92
C GLU A 37 4.62 -3.83 -0.31
N THR A 38 3.52 -3.23 -0.72
CA THR A 38 3.51 -2.29 -1.83
C THR A 38 4.40 -1.09 -1.51
N PHE A 39 4.27 -0.56 -0.30
CA PHE A 39 5.09 0.56 0.14
C PHE A 39 6.57 0.22 0.13
N LEU A 40 6.92 -0.94 0.67
CA LEU A 40 8.32 -1.39 0.70
C LEU A 40 8.90 -1.52 -0.72
N ARG A 41 8.14 -2.03 -1.65
CA ARG A 41 8.58 -2.15 -3.03
C ARG A 41 8.84 -0.79 -3.66
N LEU A 42 7.99 0.19 -3.38
CA LEU A 42 8.18 1.54 -3.88
C LEU A 42 9.45 2.18 -3.31
N VAL A 43 9.70 1.98 -2.02
CA VAL A 43 10.89 2.53 -1.39
C VAL A 43 12.15 1.89 -1.92
N ARG A 44 12.11 0.58 -2.17
CA ARG A 44 13.28 -0.14 -2.68
C ARG A 44 13.54 0.09 -4.16
N ALA A 45 12.52 0.42 -4.89
CA ALA A 45 12.70 0.71 -6.30
C ALA A 45 13.39 2.06 -6.49
#